data_dcdce6c7c210cc83f6e2a82dc9e7217e
#
_entry.id   dcdce6c7c210cc83f6e2a82dc9e7217e
#
_cell.length_a   1.000
_cell.length_b   1.000
_cell.length_c   1.000
_cell.angle_alpha   90.00
_cell.angle_beta   90.00
_cell.angle_gamma   90.00
#
_symmetry.space_group_name_H-M   'P 1'
#
loop_
_entity.id
_entity.type
_entity.pdbx_description
1 polymer ?
#
loop_
_entity_poly.entity_id
_entity_poly.type
_entity_poly.pdbx_seq_one_letter_code
_entity_poly.pdbx_strand_id
1 'polypeptide(L)'
;MTAASTIKTWYWIHKWTSLVCTIFLLIICLTGLPLVFHHEIEHWLDDAKPLSDVPANTPPANLDTLVASAKSMYPGEVIDYLFFDPDEPQVWVGMAKKPGDGQASGHAVRMDGRTGDVLLDGPPYTQDKFSFMGIMLALHVDLFAGLPGELFLGFMGLLFCVAIVSGVVLYGPFMKKLEFGTVRATRSTRLKWLDLHNLLGIVTLVWAFVVGVTGVINELSTPLFRLWQSTELVRILEPYKGQTVPTELASAQLAADTAKKALPGNEVSFIAFPGNAFGSPHHYIAWMRGDTPLTSKLNTPVLVDGKTGALTTVAKMPWYLTALEVSRPLHFGDYAGLPLKIIWALLDLIT
;
A
#
# COMPACT_ATOMS: atom_id res chain seq x y z
N MET A 1 -26.92 -35.29 -2.49
CA MET A 1 -27.68 -34.17 -1.88
C MET A 1 -28.76 -33.73 -2.84
N THR A 2 -29.98 -33.48 -2.39
CA THR A 2 -31.05 -32.94 -3.26
C THR A 2 -30.74 -31.47 -3.56
N ALA A 3 -31.18 -30.94 -4.71
CA ALA A 3 -30.98 -29.54 -5.08
C ALA A 3 -31.48 -28.54 -4.01
N ALA A 4 -32.57 -28.89 -3.33
CA ALA A 4 -33.11 -28.08 -2.23
C ALA A 4 -32.20 -28.04 -0.99
N SER A 5 -31.50 -29.13 -0.66
CA SER A 5 -30.52 -29.18 0.43
C SER A 5 -29.31 -28.28 0.12
N THR A 6 -28.81 -28.31 -1.10
CA THR A 6 -27.69 -27.49 -1.53
C THR A 6 -28.00 -26.00 -1.45
N ILE A 7 -29.19 -25.56 -1.90
CA ILE A 7 -29.58 -24.13 -1.82
C ILE A 7 -29.69 -23.67 -0.35
N LYS A 8 -30.23 -24.51 0.55
CA LYS A 8 -30.31 -24.18 1.99
C LYS A 8 -28.90 -23.99 2.59
N THR A 9 -27.95 -24.83 2.23
CA THR A 9 -26.55 -24.70 2.69
C THR A 9 -25.93 -23.39 2.22
N TRP A 10 -26.05 -23.04 0.92
CA TRP A 10 -25.55 -21.78 0.40
C TRP A 10 -26.21 -20.55 1.01
N TYR A 11 -27.54 -20.62 1.27
CA TYR A 11 -28.25 -19.57 1.98
C TYR A 11 -27.73 -19.39 3.41
N TRP A 12 -27.46 -20.47 4.12
CA TRP A 12 -26.89 -20.42 5.46
C TRP A 12 -25.48 -19.82 5.46
N ILE A 13 -24.62 -20.22 4.52
CA ILE A 13 -23.27 -19.66 4.34
C ILE A 13 -23.39 -18.16 4.08
N HIS A 14 -24.14 -17.76 3.06
CA HIS A 14 -24.30 -16.35 2.70
C HIS A 14 -24.78 -15.50 3.86
N LYS A 15 -25.82 -15.96 4.55
CA LYS A 15 -26.40 -15.25 5.70
C LYS A 15 -25.37 -14.99 6.79
N TRP A 16 -24.63 -16.02 7.21
CA TRP A 16 -23.74 -15.89 8.35
C TRP A 16 -22.43 -15.20 8.00
N THR A 17 -21.85 -15.46 6.84
CA THR A 17 -20.66 -14.73 6.40
C THR A 17 -20.95 -13.25 6.22
N SER A 18 -22.07 -12.88 5.58
CA SER A 18 -22.46 -11.48 5.42
C SER A 18 -22.71 -10.81 6.77
N LEU A 19 -23.47 -11.45 7.67
CA LEU A 19 -23.84 -10.85 8.96
C LEU A 19 -22.61 -10.60 9.84
N VAL A 20 -21.64 -11.52 9.85
CA VAL A 20 -20.42 -11.40 10.66
C VAL A 20 -19.51 -10.28 10.14
N CYS A 21 -19.34 -10.17 8.82
CA CYS A 21 -18.42 -9.16 8.27
C CYS A 21 -19.06 -7.77 8.07
N THR A 22 -20.38 -7.61 8.10
CA THR A 22 -21.06 -6.36 7.71
C THR A 22 -20.57 -5.13 8.44
N ILE A 23 -20.43 -5.17 9.78
CA ILE A 23 -20.01 -3.98 10.54
C ILE A 23 -18.57 -3.56 10.21
N PHE A 24 -17.69 -4.54 10.00
CA PHE A 24 -16.28 -4.27 9.66
C PHE A 24 -16.16 -3.77 8.23
N LEU A 25 -16.94 -4.32 7.29
CA LEU A 25 -17.01 -3.82 5.93
C LEU A 25 -17.52 -2.38 5.88
N LEU A 26 -18.54 -2.04 6.67
CA LEU A 26 -19.00 -0.66 6.76
C LEU A 26 -17.89 0.29 7.24
N ILE A 27 -17.12 -0.12 8.25
CA ILE A 27 -15.96 0.67 8.71
C ILE A 27 -14.93 0.82 7.59
N ILE A 28 -14.58 -0.29 6.89
CA ILE A 28 -13.61 -0.29 5.81
C ILE A 28 -14.08 0.58 4.63
N CYS A 29 -15.35 0.50 4.22
CA CYS A 29 -15.90 1.34 3.17
C CYS A 29 -15.86 2.84 3.56
N LEU A 30 -16.32 3.18 4.75
CA LEU A 30 -16.31 4.58 5.22
C LEU A 30 -14.89 5.17 5.34
N THR A 31 -13.92 4.35 5.73
CA THR A 31 -12.52 4.78 5.85
C THR A 31 -11.76 4.68 4.52
N GLY A 32 -12.12 3.72 3.67
CA GLY A 32 -11.54 3.53 2.34
C GLY A 32 -11.85 4.68 1.39
N LEU A 33 -13.06 5.24 1.48
CA LEU A 33 -13.48 6.33 0.60
C LEU A 33 -12.53 7.54 0.63
N PRO A 34 -12.17 8.15 1.78
CA PRO A 34 -11.14 9.18 1.82
C PRO A 34 -9.75 8.65 1.42
N LEU A 35 -9.41 7.40 1.71
CA LEU A 35 -8.11 6.84 1.36
C LEU A 35 -7.89 6.67 -0.15
N VAL A 36 -8.94 6.46 -0.95
CA VAL A 36 -8.85 6.48 -2.41
C VAL A 36 -8.32 7.83 -2.91
N PHE A 37 -8.66 8.92 -2.22
CA PHE A 37 -8.25 10.29 -2.55
C PHE A 37 -7.20 10.85 -1.56
N HIS A 38 -6.40 9.97 -0.93
CA HIS A 38 -5.44 10.41 0.09
C HIS A 38 -4.49 11.49 -0.43
N HIS A 39 -3.99 11.36 -1.66
CA HIS A 39 -3.09 12.34 -2.29
C HIS A 39 -3.74 13.72 -2.41
N GLU A 40 -4.97 13.76 -2.91
CA GLU A 40 -5.73 14.99 -3.11
C GLU A 40 -6.13 15.62 -1.77
N ILE A 41 -6.50 14.79 -0.78
CA ILE A 41 -6.88 15.25 0.56
C ILE A 41 -5.65 15.75 1.34
N GLU A 42 -4.56 15.01 1.32
CA GLU A 42 -3.31 15.42 1.97
C GLU A 42 -2.79 16.73 1.38
N HIS A 43 -2.77 16.86 0.05
CA HIS A 43 -2.37 18.10 -0.60
C HIS A 43 -3.27 19.31 -0.20
N TRP A 44 -4.56 19.07 0.05
CA TRP A 44 -5.49 20.12 0.50
C TRP A 44 -5.36 20.44 2.00
N LEU A 45 -5.02 19.44 2.82
CA LEU A 45 -4.85 19.59 4.28
C LEU A 45 -3.43 19.98 4.68
N ASP A 46 -2.48 19.87 3.77
CA ASP A 46 -1.06 20.01 4.02
C ASP A 46 -0.63 21.46 4.07
N ASP A 47 0.08 21.85 5.11
CA ASP A 47 0.74 23.16 5.28
C ASP A 47 2.11 23.22 4.56
N ALA A 48 2.38 22.28 3.64
CA ALA A 48 3.65 22.25 2.90
C ALA A 48 3.80 23.49 2.03
N LYS A 49 5.02 23.97 1.95
CA LYS A 49 5.39 25.01 1.00
C LYS A 49 5.27 24.47 -0.43
N PRO A 50 4.90 25.33 -1.37
CA PRO A 50 4.93 24.94 -2.79
C PRO A 50 6.35 24.56 -3.23
N LEU A 51 6.44 23.76 -4.28
CA LEU A 51 7.70 23.49 -4.96
C LEU A 51 8.40 24.77 -5.36
N SER A 52 9.74 24.75 -5.34
CA SER A 52 10.58 25.88 -5.72
C SER A 52 10.32 26.30 -7.17
N ASP A 53 10.26 27.59 -7.42
CA ASP A 53 10.05 28.15 -8.75
C ASP A 53 11.34 28.04 -9.58
N VAL A 54 11.60 26.85 -10.11
CA VAL A 54 12.75 26.54 -10.97
C VAL A 54 12.26 25.90 -12.27
N PRO A 55 13.03 26.01 -13.38
CA PRO A 55 12.65 25.37 -14.64
C PRO A 55 12.29 23.89 -14.48
N ALA A 56 11.27 23.41 -15.19
CA ALA A 56 10.79 22.04 -15.11
C ALA A 56 11.86 20.98 -15.44
N ASN A 57 12.87 21.35 -16.24
CA ASN A 57 14.01 20.52 -16.61
C ASN A 57 15.21 20.67 -15.67
N THR A 58 15.05 21.29 -14.52
CA THR A 58 16.14 21.37 -13.52
C THR A 58 16.52 19.96 -13.08
N PRO A 59 17.81 19.59 -13.16
CA PRO A 59 18.28 18.27 -12.73
C PRO A 59 17.98 18.03 -11.26
N PRO A 60 17.76 16.76 -10.84
CA PRO A 60 17.64 16.43 -9.43
C PRO A 60 18.86 16.87 -8.62
N ALA A 61 18.61 17.34 -7.41
CA ALA A 61 19.66 17.63 -6.44
C ALA A 61 20.39 16.34 -6.05
N ASN A 62 21.63 16.50 -5.63
CA ASN A 62 22.42 15.38 -5.13
C ASN A 62 21.79 14.84 -3.82
N LEU A 63 21.55 13.52 -3.74
CA LEU A 63 20.91 12.90 -2.59
C LEU A 63 21.67 13.09 -1.28
N ASP A 64 23.01 13.15 -1.35
CA ASP A 64 23.82 13.39 -0.15
C ASP A 64 23.61 14.81 0.42
N THR A 65 23.27 15.78 -0.44
CA THR A 65 22.89 17.12 0.00
C THR A 65 21.56 17.11 0.77
N LEU A 66 20.55 16.37 0.27
CA LEU A 66 19.26 16.20 0.95
C LEU A 66 19.46 15.50 2.31
N VAL A 67 20.22 14.42 2.31
CA VAL A 67 20.58 13.67 3.52
C VAL A 67 21.30 14.56 4.54
N ALA A 68 22.28 15.35 4.09
CA ALA A 68 23.02 16.27 4.97
C ALA A 68 22.12 17.36 5.55
N SER A 69 21.21 17.91 4.74
CA SER A 69 20.22 18.90 5.17
C SER A 69 19.33 18.35 6.28
N ALA A 70 18.71 17.16 6.08
CA ALA A 70 17.87 16.52 7.08
C ALA A 70 18.66 16.21 8.36
N LYS A 71 19.87 15.66 8.26
CA LYS A 71 20.75 15.41 9.42
C LYS A 71 21.10 16.68 10.20
N SER A 72 21.24 17.81 9.53
CA SER A 72 21.51 19.09 10.19
C SER A 72 20.32 19.60 11.01
N MET A 73 19.10 19.29 10.58
CA MET A 73 17.88 19.62 11.34
C MET A 73 17.74 18.75 12.58
N TYR A 74 18.09 17.46 12.49
CA TYR A 74 17.95 16.46 13.55
C TYR A 74 19.25 15.69 13.81
N PRO A 75 20.26 16.31 14.42
CA PRO A 75 21.59 15.70 14.62
C PRO A 75 21.59 14.41 15.47
N GLY A 76 20.53 14.20 16.26
CA GLY A 76 20.36 13.01 17.11
C GLY A 76 19.68 11.83 16.40
N GLU A 77 19.25 11.97 15.15
CA GLU A 77 18.57 10.94 14.39
C GLU A 77 19.45 10.40 13.28
N VAL A 78 19.16 9.18 12.84
CA VAL A 78 19.81 8.53 11.69
C VAL A 78 18.86 8.51 10.51
N ILE A 79 19.42 8.58 9.28
CA ILE A 79 18.60 8.43 8.08
C ILE A 79 18.15 6.98 7.98
N ASP A 80 16.86 6.78 7.78
CA ASP A 80 16.24 5.47 7.66
C ASP A 80 15.87 5.15 6.21
N TYR A 81 15.34 6.13 5.47
CA TYR A 81 14.97 5.96 4.07
C TYR A 81 14.92 7.26 3.27
N LEU A 82 14.95 7.11 1.95
CA LEU A 82 14.51 8.12 0.98
C LEU A 82 13.32 7.55 0.21
N PHE A 83 12.23 8.30 0.12
CA PHE A 83 11.08 7.99 -0.73
C PHE A 83 10.95 9.06 -1.81
N PHE A 84 10.79 8.63 -3.05
CA PHE A 84 10.65 9.50 -4.22
C PHE A 84 9.20 9.52 -4.65
N ASP A 85 8.60 10.70 -4.63
CA ASP A 85 7.23 10.86 -5.07
C ASP A 85 7.12 10.50 -6.57
N PRO A 86 6.10 9.71 -6.97
CA PRO A 86 5.96 9.31 -8.37
C PRO A 86 5.43 10.44 -9.27
N ASP A 87 4.73 11.39 -8.72
CA ASP A 87 3.95 12.39 -9.47
C ASP A 87 4.60 13.79 -9.43
N GLU A 88 5.34 14.08 -8.37
CA GLU A 88 5.99 15.36 -8.15
C GLU A 88 7.49 15.22 -7.85
N PRO A 89 8.33 16.23 -8.19
CA PRO A 89 9.77 16.18 -7.93
C PRO A 89 10.08 16.42 -6.45
N GLN A 90 9.53 15.58 -5.58
CA GLN A 90 9.70 15.63 -4.13
C GLN A 90 10.42 14.40 -3.61
N VAL A 91 11.19 14.59 -2.55
CA VAL A 91 11.87 13.51 -1.84
C VAL A 91 11.56 13.62 -0.35
N TRP A 92 11.08 12.53 0.22
CA TRP A 92 10.93 12.38 1.64
C TRP A 92 12.19 11.77 2.24
N VAL A 93 12.79 12.44 3.19
CA VAL A 93 13.91 11.93 3.97
C VAL A 93 13.37 11.48 5.32
N GLY A 94 13.16 10.19 5.45
CA GLY A 94 12.69 9.59 6.70
C GLY A 94 13.84 9.28 7.63
N MET A 95 13.64 9.54 8.92
CA MET A 95 14.65 9.41 9.95
C MET A 95 14.19 8.48 11.07
N ALA A 96 15.12 7.95 11.85
CA ALA A 96 14.87 7.13 13.02
C ALA A 96 15.78 7.54 14.16
N LYS A 97 15.37 7.32 15.41
CA LYS A 97 16.20 7.60 16.57
C LYS A 97 17.42 6.70 16.64
N LYS A 98 17.28 5.46 16.15
CA LYS A 98 18.36 4.46 16.05
C LYS A 98 18.17 3.60 14.82
N PRO A 99 19.25 3.03 14.26
CA PRO A 99 19.10 2.00 13.22
C PRO A 99 18.22 0.84 13.71
N GLY A 100 17.24 0.44 12.93
CA GLY A 100 16.31 -0.63 13.26
C GLY A 100 15.05 -0.25 14.04
N ASP A 101 14.94 1.00 14.53
CA ASP A 101 13.73 1.48 15.22
C ASP A 101 12.53 1.65 14.29
N GLY A 102 12.76 1.65 12.99
CA GLY A 102 11.75 1.83 11.94
C GLY A 102 11.25 3.27 11.81
N GLN A 103 10.46 3.51 10.77
CA GLN A 103 9.95 4.83 10.38
C GLN A 103 9.15 5.56 11.47
N ALA A 104 8.66 4.84 12.47
CA ALA A 104 7.80 5.40 13.50
C ALA A 104 8.51 6.29 14.52
N SER A 105 9.85 6.23 14.59
CA SER A 105 10.59 6.81 15.72
C SER A 105 11.21 8.17 15.45
N GLY A 106 11.41 8.55 14.21
CA GLY A 106 12.05 9.80 13.78
C GLY A 106 11.16 10.68 12.90
N HIS A 107 11.69 11.83 12.54
CA HIS A 107 11.01 12.80 11.68
C HIS A 107 11.01 12.35 10.20
N ALA A 108 10.11 12.92 9.42
CA ALA A 108 10.10 12.78 7.97
C ALA A 108 10.10 14.17 7.33
N VAL A 109 11.20 14.52 6.67
CA VAL A 109 11.36 15.83 6.04
C VAL A 109 11.08 15.72 4.55
N ARG A 110 10.09 16.47 4.05
CA ARG A 110 9.77 16.55 2.62
C ARG A 110 10.54 17.70 1.99
N MET A 111 11.26 17.42 0.91
CA MET A 111 12.13 18.37 0.23
C MET A 111 11.81 18.41 -1.27
N ASP A 112 12.01 19.59 -1.89
CA ASP A 112 12.07 19.67 -3.35
C ASP A 112 13.30 18.89 -3.84
N GLY A 113 13.06 17.85 -4.62
CA GLY A 113 14.09 16.96 -5.13
C GLY A 113 15.03 17.61 -6.14
N ARG A 114 14.76 18.85 -6.59
CA ARG A 114 15.59 19.61 -7.53
C ARG A 114 16.50 20.62 -6.82
N THR A 115 15.99 21.26 -5.76
CA THR A 115 16.72 22.34 -5.07
C THR A 115 17.21 21.93 -3.68
N GLY A 116 16.57 20.97 -3.05
CA GLY A 116 16.79 20.58 -1.66
C GLY A 116 16.09 21.48 -0.64
N ASP A 117 15.21 22.38 -1.08
CA ASP A 117 14.44 23.22 -0.18
C ASP A 117 13.47 22.38 0.64
N VAL A 118 13.37 22.68 1.94
CA VAL A 118 12.42 22.01 2.84
C VAL A 118 11.01 22.51 2.58
N LEU A 119 10.16 21.61 2.11
CA LEU A 119 8.74 21.87 1.84
C LEU A 119 7.88 21.62 3.09
N LEU A 120 8.16 20.56 3.82
CA LEU A 120 7.45 20.19 5.04
C LEU A 120 8.41 19.52 6.02
N ASP A 121 8.34 19.95 7.26
CA ASP A 121 8.99 19.28 8.39
C ASP A 121 7.93 18.43 9.11
N GLY A 122 7.85 17.16 8.71
CA GLY A 122 6.84 16.22 9.21
C GLY A 122 7.20 15.66 10.59
N PRO A 123 6.21 15.51 11.48
CA PRO A 123 6.42 14.90 12.78
C PRO A 123 6.74 13.40 12.64
N PRO A 124 7.24 12.77 13.72
CA PRO A 124 7.36 11.31 13.76
C PRO A 124 6.02 10.62 13.45
N TYR A 125 6.06 9.52 12.72
CA TYR A 125 4.85 8.75 12.35
C TYR A 125 3.98 8.38 13.56
N THR A 126 4.57 8.17 14.72
CA THR A 126 3.84 7.92 15.97
C THR A 126 2.89 9.05 16.37
N GLN A 127 3.13 10.28 15.91
CA GLN A 127 2.25 11.44 16.09
C GLN A 127 1.30 11.60 14.90
N ASP A 128 1.79 11.39 13.69
CA ASP A 128 1.02 11.54 12.44
C ASP A 128 -0.15 10.55 12.34
N LYS A 129 -0.04 9.36 12.93
CA LYS A 129 -1.14 8.37 12.97
C LYS A 129 -2.45 8.88 13.60
N PHE A 130 -2.42 10.01 14.29
CA PHE A 130 -3.59 10.69 14.85
C PHE A 130 -4.07 11.87 13.98
N SER A 131 -3.45 12.13 12.83
CA SER A 131 -4.00 12.99 11.81
C SER A 131 -5.29 12.38 11.24
N PHE A 132 -6.09 13.18 10.52
CA PHE A 132 -7.31 12.66 9.90
C PHE A 132 -7.03 11.45 9.01
N MET A 133 -6.04 11.56 8.11
CA MET A 133 -5.68 10.45 7.21
C MET A 133 -5.06 9.26 7.96
N GLY A 134 -4.25 9.54 8.98
CA GLY A 134 -3.69 8.51 9.86
C GLY A 134 -4.77 7.70 10.59
N ILE A 135 -5.82 8.35 11.09
CA ILE A 135 -6.97 7.67 11.71
C ILE A 135 -7.73 6.84 10.68
N MET A 136 -8.01 7.39 9.48
CA MET A 136 -8.66 6.65 8.40
C MET A 136 -7.86 5.40 8.04
N LEU A 137 -6.54 5.53 7.88
CA LEU A 137 -5.66 4.42 7.56
C LEU A 137 -5.63 3.37 8.68
N ALA A 138 -5.46 3.76 9.92
CA ALA A 138 -5.40 2.84 11.05
C ALA A 138 -6.73 2.08 11.25
N LEU A 139 -7.88 2.73 11.05
CA LEU A 139 -9.17 2.05 11.08
C LEU A 139 -9.36 1.10 9.90
N HIS A 140 -8.80 1.42 8.74
CA HIS A 140 -8.94 0.65 7.50
C HIS A 140 -8.06 -0.60 7.48
N VAL A 141 -6.84 -0.49 8.02
CA VAL A 141 -5.81 -1.54 7.90
C VAL A 141 -5.76 -2.44 9.14
N ASP A 142 -5.77 -1.88 10.35
CA ASP A 142 -5.44 -2.66 11.54
C ASP A 142 -6.31 -2.36 12.78
N LEU A 143 -7.29 -1.49 12.69
CA LEU A 143 -8.13 -1.06 13.83
C LEU A 143 -7.30 -0.58 15.03
N PHE A 144 -6.15 0.04 14.80
CA PHE A 144 -5.14 0.42 15.80
C PHE A 144 -4.54 -0.77 16.59
N ALA A 145 -4.71 -2.01 16.14
CA ALA A 145 -4.27 -3.22 16.81
C ALA A 145 -3.00 -3.86 16.19
N GLY A 146 -2.44 -3.24 15.13
CA GLY A 146 -1.28 -3.77 14.41
C GLY A 146 -1.56 -5.14 13.78
N LEU A 147 -0.56 -6.02 13.71
CA LEU A 147 -0.68 -7.32 13.03
C LEU A 147 -1.92 -8.16 13.43
N PRO A 148 -2.35 -8.25 14.69
CA PRO A 148 -3.63 -8.89 15.03
C PRO A 148 -4.84 -8.27 14.34
N GLY A 149 -4.87 -6.94 14.20
CA GLY A 149 -5.91 -6.21 13.48
C GLY A 149 -5.88 -6.45 11.98
N GLU A 150 -4.69 -6.38 11.34
CA GLU A 150 -4.48 -6.73 9.93
C GLU A 150 -5.05 -8.12 9.62
N LEU A 151 -4.62 -9.14 10.37
CA LEU A 151 -5.08 -10.53 10.17
C LEU A 151 -6.58 -10.70 10.43
N PHE A 152 -7.12 -9.97 11.40
CA PHE A 152 -8.56 -9.97 11.67
C PHE A 152 -9.36 -9.36 10.51
N LEU A 153 -8.95 -8.19 10.00
CA LEU A 153 -9.60 -7.57 8.85
C LEU A 153 -9.42 -8.40 7.57
N GLY A 154 -8.26 -9.01 7.37
CA GLY A 154 -8.04 -9.99 6.30
C GLY A 154 -9.01 -11.17 6.38
N PHE A 155 -9.29 -11.69 7.59
CA PHE A 155 -10.30 -12.72 7.79
C PHE A 155 -11.72 -12.20 7.49
N MET A 156 -12.07 -10.97 7.87
CA MET A 156 -13.36 -10.37 7.50
C MET A 156 -13.48 -10.21 5.98
N GLY A 157 -12.42 -9.80 5.29
CA GLY A 157 -12.34 -9.74 3.83
C GLY A 157 -12.55 -11.11 3.17
N LEU A 158 -11.97 -12.17 3.74
CA LEU A 158 -12.21 -13.55 3.26
C LEU A 158 -13.68 -13.95 3.42
N LEU A 159 -14.31 -13.66 4.55
CA LEU A 159 -15.76 -13.89 4.74
C LEU A 159 -16.59 -13.11 3.73
N PHE A 160 -16.19 -11.90 3.39
CA PHE A 160 -16.82 -11.09 2.35
C PHE A 160 -16.72 -11.74 0.98
N CYS A 161 -15.55 -12.23 0.58
CA CYS A 161 -15.38 -12.99 -0.67
C CYS A 161 -16.29 -14.23 -0.71
N VAL A 162 -16.39 -14.95 0.40
CA VAL A 162 -17.31 -16.10 0.53
C VAL A 162 -18.78 -15.65 0.43
N ALA A 163 -19.13 -14.50 1.01
CA ALA A 163 -20.45 -13.92 0.88
C ALA A 163 -20.79 -13.57 -0.58
N ILE A 164 -19.87 -12.96 -1.31
CA ILE A 164 -20.02 -12.66 -2.75
C ILE A 164 -20.25 -13.94 -3.54
N VAL A 165 -19.40 -14.95 -3.41
CA VAL A 165 -19.50 -16.22 -4.14
C VAL A 165 -20.82 -16.91 -3.83
N SER A 166 -21.19 -16.99 -2.55
CA SER A 166 -22.48 -17.60 -2.14
C SER A 166 -23.69 -16.80 -2.63
N GLY A 167 -23.59 -15.47 -2.70
CA GLY A 167 -24.59 -14.57 -3.27
C GLY A 167 -24.82 -14.84 -4.75
N VAL A 168 -23.75 -15.00 -5.54
CA VAL A 168 -23.82 -15.36 -6.97
C VAL A 168 -24.51 -16.71 -7.16
N VAL A 169 -24.18 -17.71 -6.35
CA VAL A 169 -24.82 -19.04 -6.39
C VAL A 169 -26.32 -18.95 -6.11
N LEU A 170 -26.72 -18.08 -5.18
CA LEU A 170 -28.13 -17.89 -4.82
C LEU A 170 -28.89 -17.03 -5.81
N TYR A 171 -28.23 -16.12 -6.53
CA TYR A 171 -28.86 -15.19 -7.46
C TYR A 171 -29.68 -15.92 -8.53
N GLY A 172 -29.11 -16.89 -9.22
CA GLY A 172 -29.77 -17.61 -10.31
C GLY A 172 -31.10 -18.26 -9.93
N PRO A 173 -31.17 -19.13 -8.90
CA PRO A 173 -32.42 -19.77 -8.47
C PRO A 173 -33.55 -18.80 -8.08
N PHE A 174 -33.23 -17.63 -7.53
CA PHE A 174 -34.21 -16.66 -7.08
C PHE A 174 -34.63 -15.65 -8.15
N MET A 175 -33.74 -15.30 -9.07
CA MET A 175 -33.94 -14.21 -10.04
C MET A 175 -34.26 -14.67 -11.47
N LYS A 176 -34.03 -15.93 -11.84
CA LYS A 176 -34.18 -16.42 -13.24
C LYS A 176 -35.57 -16.27 -13.85
N LYS A 177 -36.62 -16.02 -13.04
CA LYS A 177 -37.98 -15.79 -13.48
C LYS A 177 -38.38 -14.33 -13.55
N LEU A 178 -37.46 -13.43 -13.22
CA LEU A 178 -37.65 -11.98 -13.22
C LEU A 178 -36.78 -11.37 -14.31
N GLU A 179 -37.29 -10.29 -14.91
CA GLU A 179 -36.46 -9.48 -15.81
C GLU A 179 -35.33 -8.81 -15.02
N PHE A 180 -34.16 -8.64 -15.65
CA PHE A 180 -33.02 -7.98 -15.03
C PHE A 180 -33.39 -6.56 -14.57
N GLY A 181 -33.00 -6.20 -13.36
CA GLY A 181 -33.30 -4.87 -12.78
C GLY A 181 -34.69 -4.73 -12.18
N THR A 182 -35.51 -5.79 -12.17
CA THR A 182 -36.85 -5.74 -11.57
C THR A 182 -36.77 -5.52 -10.07
N VAL A 183 -37.41 -4.42 -9.58
CA VAL A 183 -37.60 -4.11 -8.16
C VAL A 183 -39.09 -4.09 -7.83
N ARG A 184 -39.55 -5.06 -7.04
CA ARG A 184 -41.00 -5.24 -6.68
C ARG A 184 -41.40 -4.33 -5.51
N ALA A 185 -41.24 -3.00 -5.70
CA ALA A 185 -41.44 -2.00 -4.65
C ALA A 185 -42.85 -1.96 -4.06
N THR A 186 -43.87 -2.32 -4.86
CA THR A 186 -45.32 -2.25 -4.47
C THR A 186 -45.80 -3.48 -3.74
N ARG A 187 -45.08 -4.60 -3.75
CA ARG A 187 -45.55 -5.85 -3.14
C ARG A 187 -45.33 -5.93 -1.61
N SER A 188 -44.08 -5.68 -1.17
CA SER A 188 -43.74 -5.59 0.25
C SER A 188 -42.36 -4.94 0.44
N THR A 189 -42.15 -4.31 1.60
CA THR A 189 -40.89 -3.70 1.99
C THR A 189 -39.72 -4.71 1.94
N ARG A 190 -39.97 -5.94 2.41
CA ARG A 190 -38.97 -7.01 2.38
C ARG A 190 -38.56 -7.37 0.96
N LEU A 191 -39.49 -7.51 0.02
CA LEU A 191 -39.18 -7.83 -1.37
C LEU A 191 -38.44 -6.67 -2.07
N LYS A 192 -38.84 -5.44 -1.78
CA LYS A 192 -38.14 -4.24 -2.29
C LYS A 192 -36.69 -4.27 -1.89
N TRP A 193 -36.35 -4.46 -0.62
CA TRP A 193 -34.98 -4.46 -0.15
C TRP A 193 -34.19 -5.68 -0.65
N LEU A 194 -34.80 -6.84 -0.79
CA LEU A 194 -34.16 -8.01 -1.39
C LEU A 194 -33.82 -7.78 -2.86
N ASP A 195 -34.75 -7.21 -3.64
CA ASP A 195 -34.51 -6.93 -5.04
C ASP A 195 -33.47 -5.82 -5.23
N LEU A 196 -33.46 -4.80 -4.39
CA LEU A 196 -32.40 -3.78 -4.39
C LEU A 196 -31.04 -4.38 -4.04
N HIS A 197 -30.97 -5.23 -3.00
CA HIS A 197 -29.74 -5.95 -2.64
C HIS A 197 -29.20 -6.78 -3.83
N ASN A 198 -30.09 -7.52 -4.50
CA ASN A 198 -29.70 -8.31 -5.68
C ASN A 198 -29.25 -7.43 -6.84
N LEU A 199 -29.91 -6.32 -7.11
CA LEU A 199 -29.56 -5.39 -8.17
C LEU A 199 -28.23 -4.70 -7.90
N LEU A 200 -28.07 -4.11 -6.71
CA LEU A 200 -26.83 -3.43 -6.32
C LEU A 200 -25.66 -4.42 -6.26
N GLY A 201 -25.90 -5.60 -5.67
CA GLY A 201 -24.89 -6.65 -5.60
C GLY A 201 -24.40 -7.15 -6.96
N ILE A 202 -25.26 -7.25 -7.98
CA ILE A 202 -24.83 -7.66 -9.33
C ILE A 202 -24.12 -6.51 -10.07
N VAL A 203 -24.52 -5.26 -9.84
CA VAL A 203 -23.87 -4.09 -10.44
C VAL A 203 -22.47 -3.89 -9.89
N THR A 204 -22.27 -4.11 -8.59
CA THR A 204 -20.96 -3.93 -7.94
C THR A 204 -20.13 -5.21 -7.90
N LEU A 205 -20.65 -6.34 -8.38
CA LEU A 205 -20.07 -7.69 -8.22
C LEU A 205 -18.58 -7.78 -8.53
N VAL A 206 -18.18 -7.35 -9.73
CA VAL A 206 -16.79 -7.49 -10.19
C VAL A 206 -15.88 -6.62 -9.36
N TRP A 207 -16.25 -5.37 -9.11
CA TRP A 207 -15.50 -4.45 -8.27
C TRP A 207 -15.39 -4.97 -6.83
N ALA A 208 -16.50 -5.35 -6.21
CA ALA A 208 -16.52 -5.84 -4.83
C ALA A 208 -15.66 -7.10 -4.67
N PHE A 209 -15.68 -8.00 -5.67
CA PHE A 209 -14.83 -9.20 -5.65
C PHE A 209 -13.34 -8.85 -5.80
N VAL A 210 -13.00 -7.94 -6.72
CA VAL A 210 -11.61 -7.47 -6.90
C VAL A 210 -11.11 -6.80 -5.63
N VAL A 211 -11.85 -5.83 -5.08
CA VAL A 211 -11.49 -5.11 -3.86
C VAL A 211 -11.41 -6.06 -2.65
N GLY A 212 -12.35 -7.02 -2.53
CA GLY A 212 -12.33 -8.01 -1.47
C GLY A 212 -11.10 -8.93 -1.52
N VAL A 213 -10.79 -9.49 -2.69
CA VAL A 213 -9.62 -10.38 -2.85
C VAL A 213 -8.32 -9.61 -2.66
N THR A 214 -8.19 -8.43 -3.27
CA THR A 214 -6.98 -7.60 -3.13
C THR A 214 -6.83 -7.08 -1.72
N GLY A 215 -7.92 -6.75 -1.02
CA GLY A 215 -7.91 -6.41 0.40
C GLY A 215 -7.33 -7.53 1.26
N VAL A 216 -7.80 -8.78 1.07
CA VAL A 216 -7.21 -9.95 1.77
C VAL A 216 -5.71 -10.09 1.51
N ILE A 217 -5.27 -9.89 0.26
CA ILE A 217 -3.83 -9.96 -0.08
C ILE A 217 -3.07 -8.82 0.60
N ASN A 218 -3.62 -7.61 0.63
CA ASN A 218 -2.98 -6.44 1.24
C ASN A 218 -2.83 -6.60 2.76
N GLU A 219 -3.80 -7.20 3.45
CA GLU A 219 -3.72 -7.50 4.88
C GLU A 219 -2.68 -8.58 5.22
N LEU A 220 -2.20 -9.31 4.22
CA LEU A 220 -1.09 -10.25 4.37
C LEU A 220 0.29 -9.59 4.11
N SER A 221 0.36 -8.26 3.91
CA SER A 221 1.62 -7.58 3.58
C SER A 221 2.71 -7.84 4.62
N THR A 222 2.43 -7.62 5.90
CA THR A 222 3.39 -7.82 7.00
C THR A 222 3.93 -9.26 7.04
N PRO A 223 3.10 -10.32 7.09
CA PRO A 223 3.63 -11.70 7.08
C PRO A 223 4.35 -12.06 5.77
N LEU A 224 3.93 -11.56 4.61
CA LEU A 224 4.59 -11.84 3.34
C LEU A 224 5.98 -11.19 3.25
N PHE A 225 6.14 -9.94 3.71
CA PHE A 225 7.46 -9.31 3.81
C PHE A 225 8.36 -10.03 4.83
N ARG A 226 7.84 -10.42 5.99
CA ARG A 226 8.61 -11.23 6.97
C ARG A 226 9.04 -12.58 6.39
N LEU A 227 8.19 -13.22 5.59
CA LEU A 227 8.55 -14.45 4.88
C LEU A 227 9.72 -14.20 3.91
N TRP A 228 9.67 -13.15 3.11
CA TRP A 228 10.74 -12.75 2.21
C TRP A 228 12.05 -12.47 2.96
N GLN A 229 11.97 -11.71 4.04
CA GLN A 229 13.15 -11.42 4.88
C GLN A 229 13.76 -12.68 5.47
N SER A 230 12.94 -13.62 5.96
CA SER A 230 13.41 -14.86 6.59
C SER A 230 13.89 -15.93 5.62
N THR A 231 13.59 -15.80 4.33
CA THR A 231 13.95 -16.78 3.29
C THR A 231 14.94 -16.20 2.29
N GLU A 232 14.49 -15.30 1.43
CA GLU A 232 15.32 -14.80 0.32
C GLU A 232 16.39 -13.81 0.80
N LEU A 233 16.02 -12.85 1.66
CA LEU A 233 16.96 -11.85 2.14
C LEU A 233 18.05 -12.49 3.01
N VAL A 234 17.70 -13.40 3.91
CA VAL A 234 18.69 -14.14 4.73
C VAL A 234 19.70 -14.88 3.86
N ARG A 235 19.27 -15.51 2.75
CA ARG A 235 20.15 -16.20 1.82
C ARG A 235 21.12 -15.23 1.11
N ILE A 236 20.63 -14.05 0.73
CA ILE A 236 21.47 -13.00 0.12
C ILE A 236 22.50 -12.47 1.14
N LEU A 237 22.12 -12.40 2.41
CA LEU A 237 22.96 -11.87 3.49
C LEU A 237 23.93 -12.90 4.09
N GLU A 238 23.85 -14.19 3.72
CA GLU A 238 24.74 -15.23 4.28
C GLU A 238 26.24 -14.87 4.18
N PRO A 239 26.76 -14.27 3.08
CA PRO A 239 28.16 -13.84 3.00
C PRO A 239 28.54 -12.74 4.00
N TYR A 240 27.57 -12.01 4.55
CA TYR A 240 27.78 -10.91 5.50
C TYR A 240 27.63 -11.34 6.95
N LYS A 241 27.29 -12.59 7.20
CA LYS A 241 27.09 -13.12 8.54
C LYS A 241 28.38 -13.03 9.38
N GLY A 242 28.26 -12.39 10.54
CA GLY A 242 29.40 -12.16 11.44
C GLY A 242 30.31 -10.99 11.04
N GLN A 243 30.01 -10.31 9.95
CA GLN A 243 30.72 -9.07 9.62
C GLN A 243 30.22 -7.91 10.48
N THR A 244 31.11 -6.96 10.75
CA THR A 244 30.75 -5.73 11.48
C THR A 244 29.84 -4.86 10.62
N VAL A 245 28.72 -4.41 11.20
CA VAL A 245 27.83 -3.45 10.54
C VAL A 245 28.60 -2.16 10.26
N PRO A 246 28.53 -1.59 9.03
CA PRO A 246 29.26 -0.38 8.69
C PRO A 246 28.74 0.81 9.51
N THR A 247 29.64 1.51 10.16
CA THR A 247 29.36 2.77 10.88
C THR A 247 29.49 3.99 9.97
N GLU A 248 30.33 3.88 8.94
CA GLU A 248 30.47 4.87 7.88
C GLU A 248 29.83 4.30 6.62
N LEU A 249 28.87 5.05 6.08
CA LEU A 249 28.12 4.63 4.90
C LEU A 249 28.68 5.30 3.65
N ALA A 250 28.64 4.58 2.54
CA ALA A 250 28.88 5.14 1.22
C ALA A 250 27.82 6.20 0.88
N SER A 251 28.08 7.03 -0.11
CA SER A 251 27.18 8.05 -0.61
C SER A 251 25.83 7.45 -1.02
N ALA A 252 24.73 8.08 -0.59
CA ALA A 252 23.38 7.71 -1.00
C ALA A 252 23.18 7.94 -2.52
N GLN A 253 23.82 8.98 -3.06
CA GLN A 253 23.86 9.22 -4.51
C GLN A 253 24.55 8.08 -5.25
N LEU A 254 25.71 7.62 -4.76
CA LEU A 254 26.40 6.48 -5.35
C LEU A 254 25.55 5.20 -5.32
N ALA A 255 24.83 4.98 -4.23
CA ALA A 255 23.92 3.83 -4.12
C ALA A 255 22.78 3.89 -5.16
N ALA A 256 22.17 5.07 -5.34
CA ALA A 256 21.15 5.29 -6.37
C ALA A 256 21.72 5.11 -7.79
N ASP A 257 22.88 5.66 -8.07
CA ASP A 257 23.55 5.55 -9.39
C ASP A 257 23.93 4.10 -9.70
N THR A 258 24.41 3.36 -8.69
CA THR A 258 24.72 1.93 -8.82
C THR A 258 23.46 1.13 -9.14
N ALA A 259 22.34 1.42 -8.46
CA ALA A 259 21.07 0.76 -8.72
C ALA A 259 20.54 1.07 -10.13
N LYS A 260 20.58 2.33 -10.57
CA LYS A 260 20.19 2.73 -11.93
C LYS A 260 21.04 2.06 -13.01
N LYS A 261 22.34 1.90 -12.77
CA LYS A 261 23.22 1.16 -13.70
C LYS A 261 22.90 -0.34 -13.75
N ALA A 262 22.48 -0.92 -12.61
CA ALA A 262 22.13 -2.33 -12.54
C ALA A 262 20.79 -2.66 -13.22
N LEU A 263 19.85 -1.70 -13.26
CA LEU A 263 18.53 -1.82 -13.89
C LEU A 263 18.26 -0.61 -14.81
N PRO A 264 18.85 -0.57 -16.01
CA PRO A 264 18.59 0.51 -16.97
C PRO A 264 17.09 0.59 -17.34
N GLY A 265 16.55 1.80 -17.43
CA GLY A 265 15.13 2.04 -17.74
C GLY A 265 14.21 1.97 -16.53
N ASN A 266 14.75 1.69 -15.33
CA ASN A 266 13.99 1.75 -14.09
C ASN A 266 14.36 3.02 -13.29
N GLU A 267 13.35 3.51 -12.53
CA GLU A 267 13.51 4.66 -11.64
C GLU A 267 13.56 4.20 -10.17
N VAL A 268 14.29 4.93 -9.35
CA VAL A 268 14.32 4.70 -7.90
C VAL A 268 13.00 5.19 -7.30
N SER A 269 12.27 4.32 -6.61
CA SER A 269 11.05 4.70 -5.87
C SER A 269 11.31 4.87 -4.37
N PHE A 270 12.26 4.09 -3.83
CA PHE A 270 12.56 4.10 -2.40
C PHE A 270 14.00 3.59 -2.19
N ILE A 271 14.71 4.17 -1.23
CA ILE A 271 16.01 3.66 -0.78
C ILE A 271 15.92 3.42 0.72
N ALA A 272 15.95 2.16 1.14
CA ALA A 272 16.16 1.79 2.52
C ALA A 272 17.64 1.91 2.87
N PHE A 273 17.95 2.61 3.94
CA PHE A 273 19.32 2.73 4.46
C PHE A 273 19.70 1.48 5.26
N PRO A 274 21.02 1.20 5.43
CA PRO A 274 21.47 0.12 6.29
C PRO A 274 20.88 0.23 7.70
N GLY A 275 20.22 -0.86 8.16
CA GLY A 275 19.51 -0.90 9.42
C GLY A 275 18.01 -0.58 9.36
N ASN A 276 17.47 -0.20 8.20
CA ASN A 276 16.01 -0.06 8.02
C ASN A 276 15.28 -1.38 8.27
N ALA A 277 14.08 -1.32 8.85
CA ALA A 277 13.28 -2.50 9.20
C ALA A 277 12.90 -3.40 8.00
N PHE A 278 12.83 -2.83 6.79
CA PHE A 278 12.58 -3.56 5.54
C PHE A 278 13.85 -3.84 4.75
N GLY A 279 15.02 -3.60 5.35
CA GLY A 279 16.31 -3.60 4.71
C GLY A 279 17.27 -4.64 5.27
N SER A 280 18.53 -4.30 5.18
CA SER A 280 19.69 -5.07 5.61
C SER A 280 20.59 -4.19 6.47
N PRO A 281 21.25 -4.71 7.51
CA PRO A 281 22.20 -3.91 8.26
C PRO A 281 23.45 -3.53 7.46
N HIS A 282 23.72 -4.21 6.34
CA HIS A 282 24.93 -4.03 5.52
C HIS A 282 24.71 -3.34 4.19
N HIS A 283 23.44 -3.15 3.76
CA HIS A 283 23.15 -2.68 2.40
C HIS A 283 22.18 -1.52 2.39
N TYR A 284 22.36 -0.62 1.43
CA TYR A 284 21.25 0.11 0.86
C TYR A 284 20.39 -0.86 0.04
N ILE A 285 19.08 -0.79 0.17
CA ILE A 285 18.16 -1.48 -0.74
C ILE A 285 17.40 -0.43 -1.53
N ALA A 286 17.79 -0.28 -2.80
CA ALA A 286 17.07 0.59 -3.73
C ALA A 286 15.94 -0.22 -4.39
N TRP A 287 14.70 0.21 -4.15
CA TRP A 287 13.51 -0.33 -4.78
C TRP A 287 13.30 0.41 -6.11
N MET A 288 13.42 -0.34 -7.20
CA MET A 288 13.40 0.19 -8.55
C MET A 288 12.09 -0.14 -9.24
N ARG A 289 11.39 0.86 -9.76
CA ARG A 289 10.13 0.70 -10.52
C ARG A 289 10.38 0.88 -12.03
N GLY A 290 9.60 0.19 -12.86
CA GLY A 290 9.65 0.39 -14.31
C GLY A 290 8.89 1.63 -14.77
N ASP A 291 8.94 1.91 -16.06
CA ASP A 291 8.38 3.10 -16.72
C ASP A 291 7.02 2.86 -17.40
N THR A 292 6.55 1.61 -17.48
CA THR A 292 5.23 1.31 -18.07
C THR A 292 4.12 1.41 -17.01
N PRO A 293 2.84 1.62 -17.41
CA PRO A 293 1.72 1.69 -16.45
C PRO A 293 1.63 0.49 -15.49
N LEU A 294 2.01 -0.71 -15.95
CA LEU A 294 2.04 -1.90 -15.11
C LEU A 294 3.30 -1.96 -14.24
N THR A 295 4.46 -1.75 -14.84
CA THR A 295 5.75 -1.91 -14.14
C THR A 295 6.08 -0.74 -13.23
N SER A 296 5.46 0.43 -13.40
CA SER A 296 5.58 1.57 -12.47
C SER A 296 5.03 1.28 -11.06
N LYS A 297 4.23 0.23 -10.93
CA LYS A 297 3.68 -0.25 -9.66
C LYS A 297 4.40 -1.51 -9.14
N LEU A 298 5.42 -2.01 -9.86
CA LEU A 298 6.20 -3.19 -9.49
C LEU A 298 7.63 -2.77 -9.13
N ASN A 299 8.06 -3.15 -7.94
CA ASN A 299 9.38 -2.81 -7.46
C ASN A 299 10.34 -4.01 -7.56
N THR A 300 11.57 -3.73 -7.95
CA THR A 300 12.67 -4.70 -7.96
C THR A 300 13.75 -4.22 -6.98
N PRO A 301 14.06 -4.97 -5.92
CA PRO A 301 15.06 -4.56 -4.95
C PRO A 301 16.48 -4.77 -5.49
N VAL A 302 17.28 -3.72 -5.47
CA VAL A 302 18.71 -3.71 -5.79
C VAL A 302 19.48 -3.50 -4.49
N LEU A 303 20.29 -4.46 -4.11
CA LEU A 303 21.13 -4.39 -2.92
C LEU A 303 22.48 -3.82 -3.30
N VAL A 304 22.85 -2.73 -2.64
CA VAL A 304 24.12 -2.01 -2.80
C VAL A 304 24.86 -2.04 -1.45
N ASP A 305 26.10 -2.47 -1.45
CA ASP A 305 26.92 -2.55 -0.24
C ASP A 305 27.01 -1.19 0.46
N GLY A 306 26.61 -1.15 1.72
CA GLY A 306 26.47 0.09 2.49
C GLY A 306 27.78 0.79 2.78
N LYS A 307 28.92 0.08 2.74
CA LYS A 307 30.25 0.63 2.99
C LYS A 307 30.93 1.11 1.72
N THR A 308 30.78 0.37 0.63
CA THR A 308 31.55 0.60 -0.60
C THR A 308 30.75 1.25 -1.72
N GLY A 309 29.42 1.18 -1.67
CA GLY A 309 28.55 1.59 -2.77
C GLY A 309 28.57 0.64 -3.97
N ALA A 310 29.20 -0.54 -3.85
CA ALA A 310 29.25 -1.53 -4.90
C ALA A 310 27.94 -2.32 -5.02
N LEU A 311 27.59 -2.74 -6.24
CA LEU A 311 26.45 -3.62 -6.47
C LEU A 311 26.70 -4.98 -5.79
N THR A 312 25.79 -5.38 -4.90
CA THR A 312 25.78 -6.74 -4.34
C THR A 312 24.95 -7.67 -5.21
N THR A 313 23.69 -7.32 -5.45
CA THR A 313 22.80 -8.13 -6.31
C THR A 313 21.55 -7.36 -6.69
N VAL A 314 20.92 -7.78 -7.79
CA VAL A 314 19.53 -7.46 -8.12
C VAL A 314 18.69 -8.63 -7.66
N ALA A 315 17.88 -8.43 -6.61
CA ALA A 315 17.08 -9.50 -6.04
C ALA A 315 15.79 -9.72 -6.85
N LYS A 316 15.47 -10.98 -7.12
CA LYS A 316 14.23 -11.33 -7.78
C LYS A 316 13.08 -11.29 -6.76
N MET A 317 12.03 -10.54 -7.08
CA MET A 317 10.81 -10.57 -6.28
C MET A 317 10.12 -11.92 -6.39
N PRO A 318 9.79 -12.58 -5.26
CA PRO A 318 8.99 -13.80 -5.28
C PRO A 318 7.56 -13.49 -5.72
N TRP A 319 6.89 -14.48 -6.32
CA TRP A 319 5.56 -14.31 -6.88
C TRP A 319 4.51 -13.76 -5.90
N TYR A 320 4.62 -14.09 -4.61
CA TYR A 320 3.67 -13.64 -3.59
C TYR A 320 3.83 -12.13 -3.27
N LEU A 321 5.05 -11.58 -3.30
CA LEU A 321 5.26 -10.14 -3.19
C LEU A 321 4.87 -9.40 -4.49
N THR A 322 5.13 -9.99 -5.65
CA THR A 322 4.62 -9.45 -6.91
C THR A 322 3.07 -9.40 -6.90
N ALA A 323 2.41 -10.45 -6.40
CA ALA A 323 0.96 -10.47 -6.24
C ALA A 323 0.48 -9.36 -5.29
N LEU A 324 1.19 -9.12 -4.19
CA LEU A 324 0.91 -8.02 -3.25
C LEU A 324 1.05 -6.66 -3.94
N GLU A 325 2.11 -6.42 -4.71
CA GLU A 325 2.32 -5.16 -5.41
C GLU A 325 1.27 -4.90 -6.50
N VAL A 326 0.84 -5.93 -7.23
CA VAL A 326 -0.27 -5.83 -8.19
C VAL A 326 -1.61 -5.58 -7.48
N SER A 327 -1.82 -6.16 -6.29
CA SER A 327 -3.07 -6.03 -5.57
C SER A 327 -3.34 -4.61 -5.10
N ARG A 328 -2.32 -3.86 -4.69
CA ARG A 328 -2.46 -2.50 -4.16
C ARG A 328 -3.14 -1.54 -5.13
N PRO A 329 -2.60 -1.29 -6.34
CA PRO A 329 -3.24 -0.38 -7.28
C PRO A 329 -4.60 -0.88 -7.81
N LEU A 330 -4.84 -2.19 -7.82
CA LEU A 330 -6.17 -2.75 -8.11
C LEU A 330 -7.16 -2.43 -6.99
N HIS A 331 -6.72 -2.50 -5.74
CA HIS A 331 -7.53 -2.18 -4.57
C HIS A 331 -7.94 -0.70 -4.54
N PHE A 332 -6.98 0.18 -4.82
CA PHE A 332 -7.19 1.64 -4.79
C PHE A 332 -7.80 2.22 -6.07
N GLY A 333 -7.86 1.46 -7.17
CA GLY A 333 -8.26 1.98 -8.48
C GLY A 333 -7.21 2.88 -9.14
N ASP A 334 -5.92 2.68 -8.82
CA ASP A 334 -4.84 3.60 -9.17
C ASP A 334 -4.16 3.30 -10.53
N TYR A 335 -4.61 2.27 -11.27
CA TYR A 335 -4.03 1.94 -12.59
C TYR A 335 -4.42 2.90 -13.72
N ALA A 336 -5.52 3.64 -13.58
CA ALA A 336 -5.98 4.59 -14.58
C ALA A 336 -6.22 6.00 -14.01
N GLY A 337 -5.53 6.34 -12.91
CA GLY A 337 -5.58 7.65 -12.29
C GLY A 337 -6.98 8.07 -11.82
N LEU A 338 -7.22 9.37 -11.75
CA LEU A 338 -8.43 9.95 -11.19
C LEU A 338 -9.77 9.40 -11.76
N PRO A 339 -9.93 9.13 -13.08
CA PRO A 339 -11.19 8.56 -13.58
C PRO A 339 -11.55 7.22 -12.94
N LEU A 340 -10.57 6.32 -12.76
CA LEU A 340 -10.82 5.03 -12.14
C LEU A 340 -11.04 5.16 -10.63
N LYS A 341 -10.32 6.03 -9.95
CA LYS A 341 -10.56 6.37 -8.52
C LYS A 341 -12.00 6.83 -8.29
N ILE A 342 -12.54 7.70 -9.17
CA ILE A 342 -13.94 8.16 -9.09
C ILE A 342 -14.91 6.99 -9.26
N ILE A 343 -14.68 6.09 -10.22
CA ILE A 343 -15.52 4.90 -10.41
C ILE A 343 -15.48 4.01 -9.17
N TRP A 344 -14.29 3.78 -8.58
CA TRP A 344 -14.11 3.01 -7.34
C TRP A 344 -14.90 3.63 -6.19
N ALA A 345 -14.79 4.93 -5.98
CA ALA A 345 -15.52 5.65 -4.95
C ALA A 345 -17.05 5.59 -5.14
N LEU A 346 -17.55 5.70 -6.38
CA LEU A 346 -18.97 5.55 -6.66
C LEU A 346 -19.48 4.14 -6.39
N LEU A 347 -18.70 3.11 -6.72
CA LEU A 347 -19.06 1.71 -6.45
C LEU A 347 -19.01 1.41 -4.95
N ASP A 348 -18.09 2.01 -4.20
CA ASP A 348 -18.02 1.92 -2.74
C ASP A 348 -19.26 2.53 -2.09
N LEU A 349 -19.67 3.72 -2.53
CA LEU A 349 -20.89 4.38 -2.04
C LEU A 349 -22.19 3.62 -2.34
N ILE A 350 -22.20 2.79 -3.40
CA ILE A 350 -23.36 1.99 -3.80
C ILE A 350 -23.43 0.69 -2.98
N THR A 351 -22.29 0.18 -2.52
CA THR A 351 -22.19 -1.10 -1.83
C THR A 351 -22.59 -1.00 -0.37
#